data_accfe5dbcb24f0d4bd486cbf52fa1f5a
#
_entry.id   accfe5dbcb24f0d4bd486cbf52fa1f5a
#
_cell.length_a   1.000
_cell.length_b   1.000
_cell.length_c   1.000
_cell.angle_alpha   90.00
_cell.angle_beta   90.00
_cell.angle_gamma   90.00
#
_symmetry.space_group_name_H-M   'P 1'
#
loop_
_entity.id
_entity.type
_entity.pdbx_description
1 polymer ?
#
loop_
_entity_poly.entity_id
_entity_poly.type
_entity_poly.pdbx_seq_one_letter_code
_entity_poly.pdbx_strand_id
1 'polypeptide(L)'
;LVGSEMCIRDRDGVEAHLQELLADQIDTLGERYTLVRREYPTAIGPVDIMAKDENNNNVAIEVKRRGGIDGVEQLTRYLELLNRDELLAPVSGVLAAQEIKPQARTLAEDRGIRCVVLDYQELRGLESNELRLF
;
A
#
# COMPACT_ATOMS: atom_id res chain seq x y z
N LEU A 1 -27.14 -11.49 -0.85
CA LEU A 1 -26.66 -11.67 -0.65
C LEU A 1 -25.55 -11.52 -0.17
N VAL A 2 -25.34 -11.60 0.51
CA VAL A 2 -24.30 -11.54 1.07
C VAL A 2 -23.19 -12.01 0.38
N GLY A 3 -23.16 -13.10 -0.05
CA GLY A 3 -22.04 -13.57 -0.73
C GLY A 3 -21.61 -12.68 -1.81
N SER A 4 -22.54 -12.09 -2.43
CA SER A 4 -22.16 -11.30 -3.54
C SER A 4 -21.46 -10.11 -3.07
N GLU A 5 -21.75 -9.62 -1.96
CA GLU A 5 -21.08 -8.53 -1.59
C GLU A 5 -19.74 -8.81 -1.28
N MET A 6 -19.44 -9.84 -0.68
CA MET A 6 -18.16 -10.11 -0.43
C MET A 6 -17.37 -10.26 -1.58
N CYS A 7 -17.85 -10.82 -2.56
CA CYS A 7 -17.08 -11.00 -3.70
C CYS A 7 -16.68 -9.81 -4.24
N ILE A 8 -17.46 -8.95 -4.08
CA ILE A 8 -17.22 -7.90 -4.69
C ILE A 8 -16.30 -7.24 -4.14
N ARG A 9 -16.56 -6.97 -3.16
CA ARG A 9 -15.85 -6.17 -2.77
C ARG A 9 -14.72 -6.53 -2.57
N ASP A 10 -14.66 -7.36 -2.42
CA ASP A 10 -13.57 -7.68 -2.11
C ASP A 10 -12.75 -7.63 -3.08
N ARG A 11 -11.88 -6.98 -3.08
CA ARG A 11 -10.89 -6.94 -3.96
C ARG A 11 -10.60 -8.31 -4.35
N ASP A 12 -9.97 -8.50 -5.42
CA ASP A 12 -9.65 -9.80 -5.87
C ASP A 12 -8.51 -10.37 -5.03
N GLY A 13 -8.29 -11.66 -5.17
CA GLY A 13 -7.28 -12.35 -4.38
C GLY A 13 -5.88 -11.87 -4.64
N VAL A 14 -5.61 -11.39 -5.83
CA VAL A 14 -4.28 -10.88 -6.19
C VAL A 14 -3.99 -9.65 -5.36
N GLU A 15 -4.95 -8.74 -5.22
CA GLU A 15 -4.71 -7.51 -4.49
C GLU A 15 -4.49 -7.80 -3.01
N ALA A 16 -5.26 -8.71 -2.43
CA ALA A 16 -5.08 -9.11 -1.06
C ALA A 16 -3.72 -9.76 -0.85
N HIS A 17 -3.30 -10.61 -1.80
CA HIS A 17 -2.02 -11.30 -1.69
C HIS A 17 -0.86 -10.33 -1.87
N LEU A 18 -1.00 -9.33 -2.75
CA LEU A 18 0.02 -8.30 -2.91
C LEU A 18 0.21 -7.54 -1.60
N GLN A 19 -0.87 -7.24 -0.89
CA GLN A 19 -0.78 -6.54 0.36
C GLN A 19 -0.02 -7.38 1.39
N GLU A 20 -0.33 -8.67 1.46
CA GLU A 20 0.32 -9.57 2.37
C GLU A 20 1.80 -9.69 2.05
N LEU A 21 2.14 -9.92 0.79
CA LEU A 21 3.53 -10.06 0.37
C LEU A 21 4.34 -8.80 0.61
N LEU A 22 3.76 -7.64 0.33
CA LEU A 22 4.46 -6.39 0.51
C LEU A 22 4.68 -6.13 2.01
N ALA A 23 3.70 -6.45 2.85
CA ALA A 23 3.87 -6.27 4.28
C ALA A 23 5.00 -7.15 4.82
N ASP A 24 5.11 -8.38 4.31
CA ASP A 24 6.15 -9.29 4.74
C ASP A 24 7.52 -8.90 4.18
N GLN A 25 7.53 -8.18 3.08
CA GLN A 25 8.76 -7.78 2.42
C GLN A 25 8.80 -6.27 2.30
N ILE A 26 8.53 -5.57 3.40
CA ILE A 26 8.38 -4.12 3.38
C ILE A 26 9.64 -3.41 2.92
N ASP A 27 10.80 -4.05 3.03
CA ASP A 27 12.05 -3.48 2.55
C ASP A 27 12.10 -3.40 1.02
N THR A 28 11.11 -3.96 0.32
CA THR A 28 10.95 -3.74 -1.10
C THR A 28 10.82 -2.25 -1.38
N LEU A 29 10.26 -1.47 -0.45
CA LEU A 29 10.10 -0.04 -0.61
C LEU A 29 11.35 0.75 -0.26
N GLY A 30 12.26 0.17 0.51
CA GLY A 30 13.51 0.79 0.91
C GLY A 30 14.14 -0.01 2.02
N GLU A 31 15.47 -0.06 2.04
CA GLU A 31 16.19 -0.94 2.96
C GLU A 31 15.86 -0.79 4.42
N ARG A 32 15.50 0.37 4.85
CA ARG A 32 15.24 0.60 6.27
C ARG A 32 13.77 0.78 6.59
N TYR A 33 12.90 0.40 5.65
CA TYR A 33 11.48 0.45 5.92
C TYR A 33 11.10 -0.66 6.90
N THR A 34 10.24 -0.33 7.85
CA THR A 34 9.74 -1.33 8.80
C THR A 34 8.22 -1.27 8.82
N LEU A 35 7.60 -2.41 9.04
CA LEU A 35 6.15 -2.51 9.05
C LEU A 35 5.62 -2.04 10.41
N VAL A 36 4.59 -1.18 10.40
CA VAL A 36 3.90 -0.83 11.62
C VAL A 36 2.70 -1.76 11.76
N ARG A 37 1.84 -1.79 10.73
CA ARG A 37 0.70 -2.69 10.79
C ARG A 37 -0.06 -2.69 9.46
N ARG A 38 -0.68 -3.81 9.16
CA ARG A 38 -1.59 -3.91 8.03
C ARG A 38 -2.96 -3.43 8.49
N GLU A 39 -3.79 -2.97 7.57
CA GLU A 39 -5.15 -2.53 7.86
C GLU A 39 -5.16 -1.54 9.01
N TYR A 40 -4.41 -0.47 8.86
CA TYR A 40 -4.27 0.54 9.92
C TYR A 40 -5.56 1.36 9.99
N PRO A 41 -6.25 1.36 11.12
CA PRO A 41 -7.57 1.97 11.21
C PRO A 41 -7.54 3.49 11.17
N THR A 42 -8.50 4.07 10.46
CA THR A 42 -8.73 5.51 10.48
C THR A 42 -10.23 5.73 10.54
N ALA A 43 -10.64 6.96 10.74
CA ALA A 43 -12.07 7.29 10.82
C ALA A 43 -12.80 7.02 9.50
N ILE A 44 -12.11 6.95 8.39
CA ILE A 44 -12.73 6.73 7.08
C ILE A 44 -12.40 5.36 6.50
N GLY A 45 -11.85 4.47 7.30
CA GLY A 45 -11.54 3.11 6.88
C GLY A 45 -10.07 2.80 7.08
N PRO A 46 -9.67 1.55 6.80
CA PRO A 46 -8.29 1.17 7.07
C PRO A 46 -7.36 1.52 5.92
N VAL A 47 -6.16 1.95 6.24
CA VAL A 47 -5.09 2.10 5.27
C VAL A 47 -4.50 0.72 5.09
N ASP A 48 -4.22 0.31 3.87
CA ASP A 48 -3.75 -1.06 3.60
C ASP A 48 -2.51 -1.42 4.43
N ILE A 49 -1.50 -0.57 4.43
CA ILE A 49 -0.28 -0.81 5.19
C ILE A 49 0.22 0.51 5.77
N MET A 50 0.58 0.49 7.04
CA MET A 50 1.30 1.61 7.63
C MET A 50 2.70 1.12 7.93
N ALA A 51 3.70 1.90 7.53
CA ALA A 51 5.11 1.55 7.70
C ALA A 51 5.89 2.76 8.19
N LYS A 52 7.16 2.57 8.49
CA LYS A 52 8.06 3.67 8.79
C LYS A 52 9.23 3.62 7.82
N ASP A 53 9.67 4.76 7.38
CA ASP A 53 10.78 4.85 6.43
C ASP A 53 12.12 4.92 7.19
N GLU A 54 13.20 5.15 6.47
CA GLU A 54 14.53 5.18 7.05
C GLU A 54 14.72 6.29 8.07
N ASN A 55 13.89 7.33 8.01
CA ASN A 55 13.95 8.42 8.97
C ASN A 55 12.95 8.25 10.10
N ASN A 56 12.35 7.07 10.18
CA ASN A 56 11.37 6.74 11.21
C ASN A 56 10.07 7.56 11.08
N ASN A 57 9.79 8.07 9.89
CA ASN A 57 8.55 8.78 9.62
C ASN A 57 7.50 7.80 9.11
N ASN A 58 6.24 8.09 9.40
CA ASN A 58 5.16 7.21 8.98
C ASN A 58 4.89 7.31 7.49
N VAL A 59 4.58 6.18 6.88
CA VAL A 59 4.27 6.08 5.46
C VAL A 59 2.99 5.28 5.31
N ALA A 60 1.98 5.87 4.69
CA ALA A 60 0.72 5.19 4.42
C ALA A 60 0.77 4.62 3.01
N ILE A 61 0.51 3.35 2.86
CA ILE A 61 0.65 2.65 1.58
C ILE A 61 -0.69 2.10 1.14
N GLU A 62 -1.07 2.44 -0.08
CA GLU A 62 -2.27 1.89 -0.70
C GLU A 62 -1.81 0.86 -1.72
N VAL A 63 -2.34 -0.36 -1.66
CA VAL A 63 -1.94 -1.46 -2.53
C VAL A 63 -3.07 -1.75 -3.50
N LYS A 64 -2.76 -1.76 -4.79
CA LYS A 64 -3.76 -2.01 -5.82
C LYS A 64 -3.20 -2.97 -6.85
N ARG A 65 -4.06 -3.69 -7.50
CA ARG A 65 -3.65 -4.47 -8.64
C ARG A 65 -3.46 -3.50 -9.79
N ARG A 66 -4.39 -2.55 -9.95
CA ARG A 66 -4.26 -1.51 -10.96
C ARG A 66 -4.46 -0.17 -10.28
N GLY A 67 -3.42 0.62 -10.25
CA GLY A 67 -3.44 1.92 -9.62
C GLY A 67 -4.04 2.96 -10.54
N GLY A 68 -5.24 3.44 -10.22
CA GLY A 68 -5.92 4.47 -10.96
C GLY A 68 -6.11 5.71 -10.13
N ILE A 69 -6.79 6.69 -10.68
CA ILE A 69 -7.05 7.95 -10.02
C ILE A 69 -7.80 7.74 -8.71
N ASP A 70 -8.70 6.77 -8.65
CA ASP A 70 -9.44 6.49 -7.44
C ASP A 70 -8.51 6.15 -6.27
N GLY A 71 -7.49 5.36 -6.53
CA GLY A 71 -6.52 5.01 -5.48
C GLY A 71 -5.75 6.20 -4.99
N VAL A 72 -5.38 7.10 -5.90
CA VAL A 72 -4.67 8.32 -5.54
C VAL A 72 -5.57 9.21 -4.69
N GLU A 73 -6.84 9.35 -5.07
CA GLU A 73 -7.77 10.17 -4.33
C GLU A 73 -8.02 9.59 -2.93
N GLN A 74 -8.16 8.30 -2.84
CA GLN A 74 -8.37 7.66 -1.55
C GLN A 74 -7.16 7.85 -0.65
N LEU A 75 -5.98 7.65 -1.19
CA LEU A 75 -4.75 7.83 -0.42
C LEU A 75 -4.61 9.30 0.01
N THR A 76 -4.98 10.24 -0.83
CA THR A 76 -4.93 11.65 -0.49
C THR A 76 -5.80 11.93 0.74
N ARG A 77 -6.99 11.33 0.80
CA ARG A 77 -7.89 11.55 1.93
C ARG A 77 -7.30 10.95 3.21
N TYR A 78 -6.69 9.78 3.12
CA TYR A 78 -6.05 9.17 4.28
C TYR A 78 -4.90 10.08 4.76
N LEU A 79 -4.09 10.59 3.85
CA LEU A 79 -2.96 11.43 4.22
C LEU A 79 -3.42 12.73 4.90
N GLU A 80 -4.49 13.33 4.42
CA GLU A 80 -5.02 14.52 5.04
C GLU A 80 -5.45 14.23 6.47
N LEU A 81 -6.13 13.12 6.68
CA LEU A 81 -6.62 12.76 7.97
C LEU A 81 -5.48 12.41 8.92
N LEU A 82 -4.53 11.61 8.46
CA LEU A 82 -3.41 11.18 9.30
C LEU A 82 -2.50 12.34 9.68
N ASN A 83 -2.32 13.30 8.78
CA ASN A 83 -1.45 14.43 9.06
C ASN A 83 -2.07 15.47 9.99
N ARG A 84 -3.35 15.31 10.34
CA ARG A 84 -3.95 16.17 11.35
C ARG A 84 -3.52 15.74 12.75
N ASP A 85 -3.03 14.51 12.87
CA ASP A 85 -2.60 13.99 14.16
C ASP A 85 -1.12 14.29 14.34
N GLU A 86 -0.79 15.17 15.26
CA GLU A 86 0.57 15.59 15.47
C GLU A 86 1.48 14.45 15.91
N LEU A 87 0.92 13.40 16.49
CA LEU A 87 1.72 12.26 16.90
C LEU A 87 2.13 11.39 15.71
N LEU A 88 1.41 11.48 14.61
CA LEU A 88 1.70 10.68 13.42
C LEU A 88 2.44 11.48 12.37
N ALA A 89 2.20 12.78 12.29
CA ALA A 89 2.76 13.62 11.23
C ALA A 89 4.27 13.75 11.36
N PRO A 90 5.01 13.82 10.28
CA PRO A 90 4.52 13.86 8.92
C PRO A 90 4.29 12.46 8.39
N VAL A 91 3.22 12.29 7.64
CA VAL A 91 2.89 11.00 7.02
C VAL A 91 2.96 11.17 5.52
N SER A 92 3.79 10.39 4.87
CA SER A 92 3.89 10.43 3.41
C SER A 92 3.11 9.27 2.83
N GLY A 93 2.89 9.28 1.53
CA GLY A 93 2.08 8.27 0.87
C GLY A 93 2.81 7.52 -0.22
N VAL A 94 2.47 6.26 -0.37
CA VAL A 94 2.98 5.42 -1.46
C VAL A 94 1.80 4.70 -2.10
N LEU A 95 1.70 4.79 -3.43
CA LEU A 95 0.75 3.99 -4.19
C LEU A 95 1.57 2.84 -4.78
N ALA A 96 1.31 1.62 -4.32
CA ALA A 96 2.04 0.43 -4.76
C ALA A 96 1.09 -0.45 -5.54
N ALA A 97 1.41 -0.76 -6.79
CA ALA A 97 0.50 -1.51 -7.64
C ALA A 97 1.26 -2.30 -8.70
N GLN A 98 0.64 -3.33 -9.24
CA GLN A 98 1.26 -4.08 -10.32
C GLN A 98 1.34 -3.20 -11.55
N GLU A 99 0.33 -2.36 -11.76
CA GLU A 99 0.28 -1.49 -12.89
C GLU A 99 -0.23 -0.13 -12.42
N ILE A 100 0.36 0.95 -12.84
CA ILE A 100 -0.09 2.28 -12.45
C ILE A 100 -0.43 3.04 -13.73
N LYS A 101 -1.67 3.50 -13.82
CA LYS A 101 -2.11 4.21 -15.01
C LYS A 101 -1.41 5.55 -15.11
N PRO A 102 -1.08 6.01 -16.32
CA PRO A 102 -0.32 7.25 -16.48
C PRO A 102 -0.97 8.45 -15.81
N GLN A 103 -2.29 8.57 -15.88
CA GLN A 103 -2.99 9.69 -15.26
C GLN A 103 -2.88 9.63 -13.74
N ALA A 104 -2.91 8.41 -13.20
CA ALA A 104 -2.79 8.23 -11.76
C ALA A 104 -1.38 8.60 -11.31
N ARG A 105 -0.37 8.22 -12.08
CA ARG A 105 1.01 8.55 -11.75
C ARG A 105 1.20 10.07 -11.75
N THR A 106 0.67 10.74 -12.76
CA THR A 106 0.79 12.19 -12.85
C THR A 106 0.14 12.86 -11.64
N LEU A 107 -1.06 12.42 -11.29
CA LEU A 107 -1.77 13.00 -10.16
C LEU A 107 -1.04 12.71 -8.85
N ALA A 108 -0.54 11.50 -8.68
CA ALA A 108 0.16 11.10 -7.47
C ALA A 108 1.42 11.94 -7.29
N GLU A 109 2.21 12.07 -8.35
CA GLU A 109 3.44 12.82 -8.26
C GLU A 109 3.17 14.30 -7.98
N ASP A 110 2.09 14.83 -8.54
CA ASP A 110 1.71 16.21 -8.32
C ASP A 110 1.34 16.42 -6.83
N ARG A 111 0.91 15.40 -6.15
CA ARG A 111 0.53 15.46 -4.75
C ARG A 111 1.62 14.95 -3.80
N GLY A 112 2.79 14.69 -4.34
CA GLY A 112 3.92 14.21 -3.52
C GLY A 112 3.79 12.76 -3.09
N ILE A 113 2.95 11.97 -3.77
CA ILE A 113 2.78 10.56 -3.47
C ILE A 113 3.74 9.76 -4.33
N ARG A 114 4.51 8.87 -3.71
CA ARG A 114 5.45 8.03 -4.44
C ARG A 114 4.70 6.90 -5.10
N CYS A 115 5.06 6.56 -6.33
CA CYS A 115 4.47 5.44 -7.05
C CYS A 115 5.49 4.32 -7.15
N VAL A 116 5.09 3.12 -6.77
CA VAL A 116 5.95 1.94 -6.84
C VAL A 116 5.24 0.85 -7.60
N VAL A 117 5.88 0.34 -8.64
CA VAL A 117 5.32 -0.77 -9.42
C VAL A 117 5.80 -2.06 -8.78
N LEU A 118 4.87 -2.95 -8.46
CA LEU A 118 5.18 -4.21 -7.81
C LEU A 118 5.23 -5.33 -8.82
N ASP A 119 6.24 -6.18 -8.71
CA ASP A 119 6.33 -7.36 -9.53
C ASP A 119 5.80 -8.52 -8.71
N TYR A 120 4.57 -8.94 -8.99
CA TYR A 120 3.89 -9.98 -8.23
C TYR A 120 4.65 -11.32 -8.31
N GLN A 121 5.16 -11.63 -9.48
CA GLN A 121 5.88 -12.89 -9.66
C GLN A 121 7.17 -12.89 -8.83
N GLU A 122 7.85 -11.77 -8.79
CA GLU A 122 9.08 -11.68 -8.04
C GLU A 122 8.80 -11.75 -6.54
N LEU A 123 7.78 -11.07 -6.05
CA LEU A 123 7.43 -11.13 -4.65
C LEU A 123 7.05 -12.55 -4.23
N ARG A 124 6.31 -13.24 -5.08
CA ARG A 124 5.95 -14.64 -4.81
C ARG A 124 7.18 -15.53 -4.87
N GLY A 125 8.07 -15.26 -5.78
CA GLY A 125 9.29 -16.03 -5.94
C GLY A 125 10.19 -15.96 -4.73
N LEU A 126 10.31 -14.79 -4.14
CA LEU A 126 11.12 -14.63 -2.95
C LEU A 126 10.50 -15.41 -1.79
N GLU A 127 9.18 -15.39 -1.65
CA GLU A 127 8.50 -16.12 -0.62
C GLU A 127 8.74 -17.62 -0.82
N SER A 128 8.60 -18.12 -2.05
CA SER A 128 8.82 -19.50 -2.34
C SER A 128 10.25 -19.93 -2.09
N ASN A 129 11.19 -19.09 -2.44
CA ASN A 129 12.60 -19.39 -2.25
C ASN A 129 12.93 -19.50 -0.77
N GLU A 130 12.37 -18.67 0.05
CA GLU A 130 12.59 -18.76 1.46
C GLU A 130 12.05 -20.09 1.98
N LEU A 131 10.89 -20.51 1.54
CA LEU A 131 10.33 -21.76 1.98
C LEU A 131 11.17 -22.94 1.53
N ARG A 132 11.80 -22.84 0.39
CA ARG A 132 12.61 -23.93 -0.10
C ARG A 132 13.91 -24.12 0.62
N LEU A 133 14.35 -23.15 1.34
CA LEU A 133 15.60 -23.27 2.06
C LEU A 133 15.45 -24.19 3.26
N PHE A 134 14.27 -24.52 3.61
CA PHE A 134 14.01 -25.39 4.72
C PHE A 134 13.43 -26.72 4.25
#